data_8edc23355ddd487ceb3b917923313665
#
_entry.id   8edc23355ddd487ceb3b917923313665
#
_cell.length_a   1.000
_cell.length_b   1.000
_cell.length_c   1.000
_cell.angle_alpha   90.00
_cell.angle_beta   90.00
_cell.angle_gamma   90.00
#
_symmetry.space_group_name_H-M   'P 1'
#
loop_
_entity.id
_entity.type
_entity.pdbx_description
1 polymer ?
#
loop_
_entity_poly.entity_id
_entity_poly.type
_entity_poly.pdbx_seq_one_letter_code
_entity_poly.pdbx_strand_id
1 'polypeptide(L)'
;DMNCIPIYPQTQKICDAFNISPLGLIGSGSLLICCRPDTKDDILTGISSAGIHTTCIGEVLENGEGVVAMDGQRQTEWPKFKVDELARLFKQQP
;
A
#
# COMPACT_ATOMS: atom_id res chain seq x y z
N ASP A 1 5.81 5.69 3.03
CA ASP A 1 6.76 4.66 3.41
C ASP A 1 6.25 3.29 2.97
N MET A 2 7.00 2.64 2.09
CA MET A 2 6.64 1.32 1.54
C MET A 2 6.49 0.26 2.63
N ASN A 3 7.29 0.37 3.68
CA ASN A 3 7.27 -0.61 4.77
C ASN A 3 6.07 -0.47 5.69
N CYS A 4 5.37 0.64 5.62
CA CYS A 4 4.18 0.91 6.45
C CYS A 4 2.88 0.48 5.77
N ILE A 5 2.90 0.14 4.48
CA ILE A 5 1.71 -0.33 3.78
C ILE A 5 1.32 -1.70 4.32
N PRO A 6 0.11 -1.85 4.91
CA PRO A 6 -0.29 -3.12 5.52
C PRO A 6 -0.63 -4.16 4.44
N ILE A 7 -0.04 -5.33 4.58
CA ILE A 7 -0.29 -6.47 3.71
C ILE A 7 -0.55 -7.67 4.61
N TYR A 8 -1.66 -8.37 4.39
CA TYR A 8 -1.94 -9.58 5.16
C TYR A 8 -0.84 -10.62 4.94
N PRO A 9 -0.38 -11.31 6.01
CA PRO A 9 0.65 -12.33 5.87
C PRO A 9 0.28 -13.44 4.87
N GLN A 10 -0.99 -13.81 4.82
CA GLN A 10 -1.50 -14.80 3.87
C GLN A 10 -1.33 -14.32 2.43
N THR A 11 -1.64 -13.04 2.17
CA THR A 11 -1.48 -12.43 0.85
C THR A 11 -0.01 -12.43 0.45
N GLN A 12 0.88 -12.06 1.37
CA GLN A 12 2.31 -12.04 1.08
C GLN A 12 2.83 -13.43 0.73
N LYS A 13 2.42 -14.44 1.46
CA LYS A 13 2.84 -15.82 1.20
C LYS A 13 2.38 -16.32 -0.17
N ILE A 14 1.14 -16.03 -0.54
CA ILE A 14 0.60 -16.43 -1.84
C ILE A 14 1.34 -15.68 -2.96
N CYS A 15 1.56 -14.39 -2.80
CA CYS A 15 2.27 -13.58 -3.79
C CYS A 15 3.71 -14.05 -3.96
N ASP A 16 4.39 -14.40 -2.88
CA ASP A 16 5.75 -14.92 -2.93
C ASP A 16 5.79 -16.25 -3.69
N ALA A 17 4.80 -17.12 -3.46
CA ALA A 17 4.73 -18.43 -4.13
C ALA A 17 4.56 -18.27 -5.64
N PHE A 18 3.84 -17.26 -6.12
CA PHE A 18 3.58 -17.03 -7.54
C PHE A 18 4.49 -15.97 -8.14
N ASN A 19 5.43 -15.43 -7.37
CA ASN A 19 6.36 -14.38 -7.81
C ASN A 19 5.63 -13.15 -8.38
N ILE A 20 4.63 -12.69 -7.66
CA ILE A 20 3.89 -11.46 -7.95
C ILE A 20 3.97 -10.51 -6.76
N SER A 21 3.74 -9.22 -7.00
CA SER A 21 3.78 -8.21 -5.94
C SER A 21 2.37 -7.93 -5.41
N PRO A 22 2.16 -7.99 -4.08
CA PRO A 22 0.86 -7.63 -3.52
C PRO A 22 0.47 -6.18 -3.80
N LEU A 23 1.43 -5.28 -4.01
CA LEU A 23 1.15 -3.88 -4.31
C LEU A 23 0.55 -3.68 -5.70
N GLY A 24 0.70 -4.65 -6.60
CA GLY A 24 0.13 -4.61 -7.94
C GLY A 24 -1.22 -5.29 -8.06
N LEU A 25 -1.77 -5.79 -6.97
CA LEU A 25 -3.10 -6.39 -6.95
C LEU A 25 -4.18 -5.31 -6.79
N ILE A 26 -5.38 -5.60 -7.26
CA ILE A 26 -6.55 -4.75 -7.02
C ILE A 26 -6.81 -4.70 -5.52
N GLY A 27 -6.86 -3.49 -4.96
CA GLY A 27 -7.07 -3.27 -3.53
C GLY A 27 -8.55 -3.12 -3.15
N SER A 28 -9.41 -3.97 -3.67
CA SER A 28 -10.84 -3.92 -3.35
C SER A 28 -11.06 -4.06 -1.84
N GLY A 29 -11.83 -3.15 -1.27
CA GLY A 29 -12.04 -3.09 0.17
C GLY A 29 -10.98 -2.29 0.91
N SER A 30 -9.96 -1.80 0.22
CA SER A 30 -8.95 -0.90 0.81
C SER A 30 -9.34 0.55 0.61
N LEU A 31 -8.97 1.39 1.57
CA LEU A 31 -9.26 2.84 1.51
C LEU A 31 -8.00 3.61 1.84
N LEU A 32 -7.68 4.57 0.98
CA LEU A 32 -6.60 5.53 1.20
C LEU A 32 -7.23 6.86 1.67
N ILE A 33 -6.80 7.33 2.83
CA ILE A 33 -7.35 8.55 3.44
C ILE A 33 -6.24 9.59 3.58
N CYS A 34 -6.50 10.81 3.07
CA CYS A 34 -5.65 11.96 3.33
C CYS A 34 -6.34 12.85 4.35
N CYS A 35 -5.62 13.24 5.39
CA CYS A 35 -6.15 14.10 6.44
C CYS A 35 -5.09 15.07 6.95
N ARG A 36 -5.52 16.06 7.73
CA ARG A 36 -4.59 16.99 8.36
C ARG A 36 -3.86 16.29 9.52
N PRO A 37 -2.61 16.69 9.80
CA PRO A 37 -1.84 16.06 10.89
C PRO A 37 -2.53 16.12 12.25
N ASP A 38 -3.28 17.18 12.53
CA ASP A 38 -3.96 17.37 13.82
C ASP A 38 -5.16 16.44 14.02
N THR A 39 -5.69 15.82 12.95
CA THR A 39 -6.81 14.88 13.03
C THR A 39 -6.39 13.43 12.84
N LYS A 40 -5.12 13.18 12.50
CA LYS A 40 -4.62 11.84 12.17
C LYS A 40 -4.85 10.83 13.29
N ASP A 41 -4.48 11.17 14.51
CA ASP A 41 -4.58 10.24 15.64
C ASP A 41 -6.04 9.89 15.97
N ASP A 42 -6.95 10.83 15.84
CA ASP A 42 -8.38 10.59 16.04
C ASP A 42 -8.93 9.62 14.99
N ILE A 43 -8.51 9.77 13.74
CA ILE A 43 -8.93 8.89 12.65
C ILE A 43 -8.37 7.48 12.86
N LEU A 44 -7.08 7.38 13.18
CA LEU A 44 -6.45 6.07 13.44
C LEU A 44 -7.13 5.35 14.60
N THR A 45 -7.39 6.07 15.70
CA THR A 45 -8.06 5.52 16.89
C THR A 45 -9.49 5.07 16.55
N GLY A 46 -10.24 5.91 15.85
CA GLY A 46 -11.63 5.61 15.50
C GLY A 46 -11.77 4.39 14.63
N ILE A 47 -10.94 4.28 13.61
CA ILE A 47 -10.99 3.14 12.69
C ILE A 47 -10.51 1.86 13.38
N SER A 48 -9.41 1.95 14.14
CA SER A 48 -8.90 0.79 14.89
C SER A 48 -9.88 0.28 15.91
N SER A 49 -10.64 1.18 16.57
CA SER A 49 -11.67 0.82 17.53
C SER A 49 -12.81 0.03 16.88
N ALA A 50 -13.04 0.21 15.59
CA ALA A 50 -14.02 -0.55 14.83
C ALA A 50 -13.49 -1.91 14.37
N GLY A 51 -12.28 -2.28 14.74
CA GLY A 51 -11.67 -3.56 14.39
C GLY A 51 -11.03 -3.59 13.01
N ILE A 52 -10.82 -2.43 12.39
CA ILE A 52 -10.22 -2.33 11.06
C ILE A 52 -8.76 -1.92 11.21
N HIS A 53 -7.86 -2.69 10.59
CA HIS A 53 -6.45 -2.35 10.59
C HIS A 53 -6.24 -1.06 9.79
N THR A 54 -5.61 -0.08 10.43
CA THR A 54 -5.29 1.20 9.79
C THR A 54 -3.90 1.64 10.24
N THR A 55 -3.16 2.26 9.34
CA THR A 55 -1.82 2.73 9.64
C THR A 55 -1.49 3.97 8.80
N CYS A 56 -0.64 4.83 9.34
CA CYS A 56 -0.11 5.96 8.59
C CYS A 56 1.03 5.48 7.70
N ILE A 57 0.91 5.69 6.40
CA ILE A 57 1.90 5.22 5.42
C ILE A 57 2.76 6.34 4.83
N GLY A 58 2.41 7.58 5.10
CA GLY A 58 3.18 8.70 4.57
C GLY A 58 2.52 10.03 4.85
N GLU A 59 3.00 11.05 4.16
CA GLU A 59 2.48 12.40 4.30
C GLU A 59 2.39 13.11 2.96
N VAL A 60 1.49 14.08 2.86
CA VAL A 60 1.34 14.91 1.67
C VAL A 60 2.34 16.07 1.79
N LEU A 61 3.15 16.25 0.74
CA LEU A 61 4.16 17.28 0.69
C LEU A 61 3.63 18.54 -0.01
N GLU A 62 4.19 19.70 0.36
CA GLU A 62 3.79 20.97 -0.23
C GLU A 62 4.27 21.14 -1.67
N ASN A 63 5.38 20.53 -2.01
CA ASN A 63 6.00 20.68 -3.32
C ASN A 63 5.46 19.64 -4.29
N GLY A 64 5.13 20.05 -5.50
CA GLY A 64 4.59 19.17 -6.53
C GLY A 64 5.62 18.20 -7.14
N GLU A 65 6.40 17.53 -6.33
CA GLU A 65 7.44 16.60 -6.78
C GLU A 65 6.89 15.20 -7.12
N GLY A 66 5.56 15.04 -7.12
CA GLY A 66 4.93 13.76 -7.36
C GLY A 66 4.97 12.84 -6.15
N VAL A 67 4.82 11.55 -6.39
CA VAL A 67 4.80 10.54 -5.34
C VAL A 67 6.20 9.95 -5.18
N VAL A 68 6.73 10.04 -3.97
CA VAL A 68 8.06 9.52 -3.62
C VAL A 68 7.90 8.30 -2.74
N ALA A 69 8.54 7.21 -3.10
CA ALA A 69 8.53 5.98 -2.29
C ALA A 69 9.77 5.94 -1.40
N MET A 70 9.57 5.54 -0.14
CA MET A 70 10.64 5.40 0.83
C MET A 70 10.70 3.97 1.35
N ASP A 71 11.90 3.45 1.48
CA ASP A 71 12.18 2.19 2.17
C ASP A 71 12.96 2.54 3.43
N GLY A 72 12.23 2.73 4.55
CA GLY A 72 12.79 3.33 5.75
C GLY A 72 13.18 4.77 5.49
N GLN A 73 14.46 5.11 5.65
CA GLN A 73 14.98 6.46 5.38
C GLN A 73 15.55 6.60 3.97
N ARG A 74 15.47 5.56 3.16
CA ARG A 74 16.07 5.52 1.83
C ARG A 74 14.99 5.71 0.77
N GLN A 75 15.22 6.66 -0.14
CA GLN A 75 14.33 6.84 -1.28
C GLN A 75 14.51 5.69 -2.26
N THR A 76 13.40 5.14 -2.74
CA THR A 76 13.39 4.06 -3.71
C THR A 76 12.43 4.40 -4.85
N GLU A 77 12.48 3.64 -5.92
CA GLU A 77 11.55 3.82 -7.03
C GLU A 77 10.17 3.32 -6.64
N TRP A 78 9.15 4.08 -7.04
CA TRP A 78 7.77 3.67 -6.87
C TRP A 78 7.48 2.50 -7.82
N PRO A 79 6.94 1.37 -7.32
CA PRO A 79 6.62 0.26 -8.20
C PRO A 79 5.51 0.65 -9.17
N LYS A 80 5.67 0.26 -10.44
CA LYS A 80 4.71 0.56 -11.50
C LYS A 80 4.22 -0.74 -12.10
N PHE A 81 2.90 -0.82 -12.29
CA PHE A 81 2.26 -2.00 -12.84
C PHE A 81 1.41 -1.55 -14.03
N LYS A 82 1.69 -2.10 -15.22
CA LYS A 82 0.92 -1.80 -16.43
C LYS A 82 -0.45 -2.46 -16.41
N VAL A 83 -0.54 -3.60 -15.73
CA VAL A 83 -1.77 -4.36 -15.54
C VAL A 83 -1.79 -4.89 -14.11
N ASP A 84 -2.97 -5.28 -13.62
CA ASP A 84 -3.06 -5.98 -12.36
C ASP A 84 -2.18 -7.23 -12.35
N GLU A 85 -1.51 -7.49 -11.22
CA GLU A 85 -0.57 -8.60 -11.09
C GLU A 85 -1.24 -9.95 -11.30
N LEU A 86 -2.50 -10.09 -10.91
CA LEU A 86 -3.25 -11.34 -11.13
C LEU A 86 -3.47 -11.57 -12.63
N ALA A 87 -3.80 -10.51 -13.37
CA ALA A 87 -3.96 -10.59 -14.83
C ALA A 87 -2.63 -10.96 -15.50
N ARG A 88 -1.51 -10.41 -15.01
CA ARG A 88 -0.18 -10.75 -15.50
C ARG A 88 0.13 -12.24 -15.29
N LEU A 89 -0.21 -12.76 -14.10
CA LEU A 89 -0.01 -14.18 -13.78
C LEU A 89 -0.77 -15.08 -14.73
N PHE A 90 -2.04 -14.78 -15.00
CA PHE A 90 -2.84 -15.59 -15.91
C PHE A 90 -2.37 -15.54 -17.35
N LYS A 91 -1.80 -14.42 -17.79
CA LYS A 91 -1.22 -14.30 -19.13
C LYS A 91 0.02 -15.16 -19.34
N GLN A 92 0.72 -15.51 -18.27
CA GLN A 92 1.95 -16.31 -18.34
C GLN A 92 1.67 -17.80 -18.35
N GLN A 93 0.42 -18.22 -18.16
CA GLN A 93 0.04 -19.63 -18.22
C GLN A 93 -0.22 -20.05 -19.66
N PRO A 94 0.30 -21.22 -20.10
CA PRO A 94 0.05 -21.75 -21.44
C PRO A 94 -1.40 -22.12 -21.66
#